data_c20885407b590969431b7c1047eb681e
#
_entry.id   c20885407b590969431b7c1047eb681e
#
_cell.length_a   1.000
_cell.length_b   1.000
_cell.length_c   1.000
_cell.angle_alpha   90.00
_cell.angle_beta   90.00
_cell.angle_gamma   90.00
#
_symmetry.space_group_name_H-M   'P 1'
#
loop_
_entity.id
_entity.type
_entity.pdbx_description
1 polymer ?
#
loop_
_entity_poly.entity_id
_entity_poly.type
_entity_poly.pdbx_seq_one_letter_code
_entity_poly.pdbx_strand_id
1 'polypeptide(L)'
;MRWPSGFMWGTGASATQCEGASPASDWRDWERAGHAPPSGDGNGFAVRYAEDFRLLASLGLRHHRLTIDWARVEPEPGRHDAAAVTYYRDVLTAALEAGIEPWVCLHHFTLPRWFADAGGFLAERNRGAFWTRHVEFIAETFGDLARGWQPVNETNYYAFAAYRGRGWPPGHDNAAESAQVSRELQLATAEAAVRLRQTGAPVASIFGLSAIEALDDSPRTTRLADLLNDVNWRAGLELFRDGVLRVPGLEVTERPDLAGSFDLIGFSFYSTVGIRQGRMVPYPPDAPVSPLGYGIWADGLGRVLDRLNQMLPGTPLLVAEYGIGTSDDSQRGAYLERGLQVISDAIARGIDVRGLFHWTAVDNYEWLHGYDVQFGLIDRDRNIRPSARVLQREAGG
;
A
#
# COMPACT_ATOMS: atom_id res chain seq x y z
N MET A 1 20.98 8.80 -13.96
CA MET A 1 21.15 8.03 -12.70
C MET A 1 21.65 6.63 -13.05
N ARG A 2 22.29 5.89 -12.12
CA ARG A 2 22.66 4.49 -12.36
C ARG A 2 21.76 3.59 -11.53
N TRP A 3 21.08 2.66 -12.20
CA TRP A 3 20.17 1.71 -11.56
C TRP A 3 20.79 0.32 -11.55
N PRO A 4 20.58 -0.49 -10.50
CA PRO A 4 20.97 -1.89 -10.50
C PRO A 4 20.30 -2.66 -11.64
N SER A 5 21.00 -3.67 -12.19
CA SER A 5 20.35 -4.60 -13.12
C SER A 5 19.13 -5.24 -12.46
N GLY A 6 18.01 -5.29 -13.17
CA GLY A 6 16.77 -5.84 -12.64
C GLY A 6 16.02 -4.89 -11.67
N PHE A 7 16.31 -3.59 -11.67
CA PHE A 7 15.53 -2.62 -10.90
C PHE A 7 14.07 -2.62 -11.38
N MET A 8 13.14 -2.83 -10.45
CA MET A 8 11.72 -2.99 -10.74
C MET A 8 11.05 -1.63 -10.93
N TRP A 9 10.75 -1.30 -12.18
CA TRP A 9 9.96 -0.12 -12.56
C TRP A 9 8.49 -0.48 -12.65
N GLY A 10 7.66 0.13 -11.80
CA GLY A 10 6.25 -0.26 -11.73
C GLY A 10 5.30 0.84 -11.32
N THR A 11 4.05 0.42 -11.19
CA THR A 11 2.94 1.24 -10.68
C THR A 11 2.10 0.43 -9.70
N GLY A 12 1.30 1.12 -8.88
CA GLY A 12 0.32 0.51 -8.00
C GLY A 12 -1.11 0.88 -8.39
N ALA A 13 -2.05 0.01 -8.00
CA ALA A 13 -3.49 0.24 -8.08
C ALA A 13 -4.20 -0.58 -7.00
N SER A 14 -5.45 -0.24 -6.66
CA SER A 14 -6.31 -1.07 -5.81
C SER A 14 -7.68 -1.29 -6.46
N ALA A 15 -8.32 -2.43 -6.14
CA ALA A 15 -9.58 -2.82 -6.79
C ALA A 15 -10.68 -1.76 -6.59
N THR A 16 -11.00 -1.39 -5.35
CA THR A 16 -12.04 -0.40 -5.07
C THR A 16 -11.82 0.92 -5.79
N GLN A 17 -10.55 1.38 -5.87
CA GLN A 17 -10.22 2.66 -6.49
C GLN A 17 -10.28 2.62 -8.03
N CYS A 18 -10.03 1.46 -8.63
CA CYS A 18 -9.96 1.31 -10.08
C CYS A 18 -11.19 0.64 -10.71
N GLU A 19 -11.89 -0.20 -9.95
CA GLU A 19 -13.03 -1.01 -10.41
C GLU A 19 -14.36 -0.59 -9.75
N GLY A 20 -14.30 0.31 -8.76
CA GLY A 20 -15.41 0.65 -7.88
C GLY A 20 -15.65 -0.39 -6.79
N ALA A 21 -16.32 0.00 -5.72
CA ALA A 21 -16.59 -0.85 -4.57
C ALA A 21 -17.46 -2.05 -4.95
N SER A 22 -17.01 -3.26 -4.57
CA SER A 22 -17.81 -4.48 -4.71
C SER A 22 -19.17 -4.33 -4.01
N PRO A 23 -20.27 -4.80 -4.62
CA PRO A 23 -21.58 -4.81 -3.96
C PRO A 23 -21.60 -5.55 -2.62
N ALA A 24 -20.67 -6.48 -2.41
CA ALA A 24 -20.54 -7.28 -1.20
C ALA A 24 -19.50 -6.75 -0.20
N SER A 25 -18.91 -5.55 -0.44
CA SER A 25 -17.92 -4.96 0.47
C SER A 25 -18.53 -4.06 1.53
N ASP A 26 -17.84 -3.91 2.64
CA ASP A 26 -18.09 -2.94 3.71
C ASP A 26 -18.01 -1.49 3.21
N TRP A 27 -17.09 -1.21 2.28
CA TRP A 27 -16.95 0.12 1.67
C TRP A 27 -18.19 0.52 0.88
N ARG A 28 -18.83 -0.41 0.18
CA ARG A 28 -20.06 -0.14 -0.55
C ARG A 28 -21.20 0.29 0.38
N ASP A 29 -21.27 -0.29 1.57
CA ASP A 29 -22.25 0.13 2.58
C ASP A 29 -21.87 1.48 3.19
N TRP A 30 -20.57 1.77 3.34
CA TRP A 30 -20.05 3.05 3.78
C TRP A 30 -20.43 4.19 2.82
N GLU A 31 -20.30 3.96 1.52
CA GLU A 31 -20.78 4.88 0.48
C GLU A 31 -22.31 5.08 0.55
N ARG A 32 -23.09 3.99 0.68
CA ARG A 32 -24.56 4.05 0.77
C ARG A 32 -25.05 4.79 2.00
N ALA A 33 -24.30 4.73 3.08
CA ALA A 33 -24.58 5.48 4.30
C ALA A 33 -24.20 6.97 4.19
N GLY A 34 -23.60 7.39 3.08
CA GLY A 34 -23.20 8.78 2.83
C GLY A 34 -21.90 9.20 3.52
N HIS A 35 -21.10 8.23 3.97
CA HIS A 35 -19.81 8.52 4.63
C HIS A 35 -18.66 8.74 3.65
N ALA A 36 -18.81 8.32 2.40
CA ALA A 36 -17.85 8.54 1.32
C ALA A 36 -18.58 8.84 0.00
N PRO A 37 -17.95 9.57 -0.94
CA PRO A 37 -18.47 9.72 -2.29
C PRO A 37 -18.58 8.34 -2.97
N PRO A 38 -19.52 8.15 -3.93
CA PRO A 38 -19.64 6.89 -4.63
C PRO A 38 -18.43 6.63 -5.55
N SER A 39 -17.83 5.45 -5.45
CA SER A 39 -16.74 5.01 -6.33
C SER A 39 -17.20 4.67 -7.76
N GLY A 40 -18.49 4.39 -7.96
CA GLY A 40 -19.04 4.03 -9.27
C GLY A 40 -18.37 2.79 -9.87
N ASP A 41 -17.80 2.95 -11.06
CA ASP A 41 -17.00 1.96 -11.81
C ASP A 41 -15.48 2.20 -11.69
N GLY A 42 -15.08 2.97 -10.69
CA GLY A 42 -13.69 3.35 -10.50
C GLY A 42 -13.18 4.25 -11.64
N ASN A 43 -12.01 3.93 -12.17
CA ASN A 43 -11.49 4.60 -13.36
C ASN A 43 -11.77 3.82 -14.66
N GLY A 44 -12.63 2.80 -14.61
CA GLY A 44 -12.97 1.94 -15.74
C GLY A 44 -11.98 0.82 -16.00
N PHE A 45 -11.06 0.54 -15.07
CA PHE A 45 -10.07 -0.53 -15.20
C PHE A 45 -10.70 -1.88 -15.50
N ALA A 46 -11.86 -2.19 -14.89
CA ALA A 46 -12.54 -3.48 -15.06
C ALA A 46 -12.80 -3.88 -16.52
N VAL A 47 -12.87 -2.91 -17.44
CA VAL A 47 -13.10 -3.16 -18.89
C VAL A 47 -11.94 -2.67 -19.76
N ARG A 48 -10.99 -1.87 -19.19
CA ARG A 48 -9.87 -1.26 -19.95
C ARG A 48 -8.50 -1.80 -19.52
N TYR A 49 -8.40 -2.78 -18.63
CA TYR A 49 -7.13 -3.29 -18.10
C TYR A 49 -6.11 -3.67 -19.19
N ALA A 50 -6.55 -4.29 -20.29
CA ALA A 50 -5.65 -4.66 -21.36
C ALA A 50 -5.07 -3.44 -22.12
N GLU A 51 -5.83 -2.34 -22.21
CA GLU A 51 -5.35 -1.06 -22.73
C GLU A 51 -4.34 -0.43 -21.76
N ASP A 52 -4.69 -0.41 -20.49
CA ASP A 52 -3.86 0.17 -19.43
C ASP A 52 -2.49 -0.53 -19.34
N PHE A 53 -2.44 -1.85 -19.40
CA PHE A 53 -1.17 -2.60 -19.41
C PHE A 53 -0.32 -2.29 -20.65
N ARG A 54 -0.92 -2.14 -21.84
CA ARG A 54 -0.16 -1.72 -23.03
C ARG A 54 0.42 -0.32 -22.88
N LEU A 55 -0.32 0.62 -22.28
CA LEU A 55 0.18 1.97 -21.99
C LEU A 55 1.35 1.93 -21.02
N LEU A 56 1.26 1.17 -19.92
CA LEU A 56 2.36 1.00 -18.96
C LEU A 56 3.60 0.38 -19.62
N ALA A 57 3.42 -0.66 -20.42
CA ALA A 57 4.50 -1.29 -21.17
C ALA A 57 5.19 -0.31 -22.14
N SER A 58 4.42 0.59 -22.79
CA SER A 58 4.96 1.63 -23.67
C SER A 58 5.81 2.67 -22.94
N LEU A 59 5.61 2.81 -21.63
CA LEU A 59 6.41 3.66 -20.74
C LEU A 59 7.64 2.93 -20.16
N GLY A 60 7.86 1.66 -20.51
CA GLY A 60 8.94 0.84 -19.92
C GLY A 60 8.65 0.35 -18.50
N LEU A 61 7.45 0.59 -17.96
CA LEU A 61 7.04 0.12 -16.65
C LEU A 61 6.62 -1.34 -16.77
N ARG A 62 7.37 -2.24 -16.12
CA ARG A 62 7.23 -3.69 -16.28
C ARG A 62 6.58 -4.39 -15.10
N HIS A 63 6.32 -3.68 -14.02
CA HIS A 63 5.66 -4.22 -12.84
C HIS A 63 4.37 -3.44 -12.55
N HIS A 64 3.32 -4.14 -12.15
CA HIS A 64 2.08 -3.50 -11.75
C HIS A 64 1.47 -4.23 -10.56
N ARG A 65 1.30 -3.52 -9.44
CA ARG A 65 0.55 -4.03 -8.30
C ARG A 65 -0.93 -3.75 -8.48
N LEU A 66 -1.73 -4.78 -8.27
CA LEU A 66 -3.19 -4.69 -8.26
C LEU A 66 -3.75 -5.50 -7.09
N THR A 67 -5.01 -5.25 -6.71
CA THR A 67 -5.68 -6.03 -5.66
C THR A 67 -6.65 -7.01 -6.30
N ILE A 68 -6.64 -8.27 -5.87
CA ILE A 68 -7.76 -9.18 -6.07
C ILE A 68 -8.76 -8.92 -4.95
N ASP A 69 -9.91 -8.33 -5.27
CA ASP A 69 -10.91 -7.91 -4.28
C ASP A 69 -11.55 -9.12 -3.61
N TRP A 70 -11.27 -9.29 -2.31
CA TRP A 70 -11.82 -10.39 -1.52
C TRP A 70 -13.35 -10.41 -1.53
N ALA A 71 -14.01 -9.24 -1.44
CA ALA A 71 -15.46 -9.15 -1.46
C ALA A 71 -16.08 -9.54 -2.82
N ARG A 72 -15.31 -9.44 -3.94
CA ARG A 72 -15.75 -9.94 -5.24
C ARG A 72 -15.58 -11.44 -5.37
N VAL A 73 -14.42 -11.96 -4.99
CA VAL A 73 -14.12 -13.39 -5.16
C VAL A 73 -14.80 -14.27 -4.11
N GLU A 74 -15.12 -13.76 -2.92
CA GLU A 74 -15.86 -14.45 -1.85
C GLU A 74 -16.97 -13.56 -1.28
N PRO A 75 -18.08 -13.33 -2.02
CA PRO A 75 -19.16 -12.45 -1.60
C PRO A 75 -19.96 -12.96 -0.39
N GLU A 76 -19.90 -14.25 -0.12
CA GLU A 76 -20.50 -14.95 1.03
C GLU A 76 -19.48 -15.93 1.61
N PRO A 77 -19.52 -16.23 2.92
CA PRO A 77 -18.54 -17.10 3.56
C PRO A 77 -18.41 -18.46 2.88
N GLY A 78 -17.23 -18.79 2.37
CA GLY A 78 -16.93 -20.07 1.71
C GLY A 78 -17.52 -20.23 0.31
N ARG A 79 -18.18 -19.21 -0.25
CA ARG A 79 -18.73 -19.25 -1.59
C ARG A 79 -17.92 -18.35 -2.53
N HIS A 80 -17.08 -18.97 -3.35
CA HIS A 80 -16.33 -18.25 -4.35
C HIS A 80 -17.16 -18.00 -5.61
N ASP A 81 -17.07 -16.76 -6.13
CA ASP A 81 -17.71 -16.36 -7.38
C ASP A 81 -16.84 -16.72 -8.58
N ALA A 82 -17.30 -17.69 -9.38
CA ALA A 82 -16.55 -18.17 -10.53
C ALA A 82 -16.33 -17.10 -11.60
N ALA A 83 -17.26 -16.14 -11.76
CA ALA A 83 -17.12 -15.07 -12.73
C ALA A 83 -16.04 -14.07 -12.28
N ALA A 84 -15.98 -13.74 -10.98
CA ALA A 84 -14.94 -12.89 -10.42
C ALA A 84 -13.56 -13.57 -10.51
N VAL A 85 -13.49 -14.87 -10.25
CA VAL A 85 -12.24 -15.65 -10.42
C VAL A 85 -11.76 -15.61 -11.87
N THR A 86 -12.66 -15.87 -12.83
CA THR A 86 -12.32 -15.81 -14.25
C THR A 86 -11.84 -14.41 -14.64
N TYR A 87 -12.55 -13.36 -14.22
CA TYR A 87 -12.18 -11.97 -14.47
C TYR A 87 -10.75 -11.66 -14.00
N TYR A 88 -10.40 -11.99 -12.75
CA TYR A 88 -9.04 -11.71 -12.26
C TYR A 88 -7.98 -12.57 -12.94
N ARG A 89 -8.27 -13.80 -13.33
CA ARG A 89 -7.35 -14.58 -14.16
C ARG A 89 -7.13 -13.95 -15.53
N ASP A 90 -8.17 -13.43 -16.16
CA ASP A 90 -8.08 -12.70 -17.43
C ASP A 90 -7.25 -11.41 -17.29
N VAL A 91 -7.45 -10.65 -16.20
CA VAL A 91 -6.65 -9.45 -15.87
C VAL A 91 -5.16 -9.80 -15.75
N LEU A 92 -4.82 -10.83 -14.95
CA LEU A 92 -3.43 -11.24 -14.74
C LEU A 92 -2.80 -11.78 -16.03
N THR A 93 -3.56 -12.53 -16.82
CA THR A 93 -3.11 -13.03 -18.14
C THR A 93 -2.82 -11.88 -19.10
N ALA A 94 -3.72 -10.89 -19.19
CA ALA A 94 -3.53 -9.72 -20.04
C ALA A 94 -2.32 -8.87 -19.61
N ALA A 95 -2.02 -8.80 -18.31
CA ALA A 95 -0.79 -8.17 -17.80
C ALA A 95 0.44 -8.88 -18.36
N LEU A 96 0.52 -10.21 -18.21
CA LEU A 96 1.64 -11.02 -18.70
C LEU A 96 1.80 -10.93 -20.22
N GLU A 97 0.70 -10.98 -20.98
CA GLU A 97 0.71 -10.80 -22.44
C GLU A 97 1.23 -9.43 -22.88
N ALA A 98 0.99 -8.38 -22.08
CA ALA A 98 1.55 -7.05 -22.30
C ALA A 98 3.01 -6.93 -21.84
N GLY A 99 3.62 -7.96 -21.26
CA GLY A 99 4.96 -7.95 -20.69
C GLY A 99 5.04 -7.20 -19.35
N ILE A 100 3.93 -7.17 -18.62
CA ILE A 100 3.84 -6.63 -17.25
C ILE A 100 3.87 -7.79 -16.26
N GLU A 101 4.68 -7.68 -15.24
CA GLU A 101 4.74 -8.61 -14.11
C GLU A 101 3.74 -8.20 -13.02
N PRO A 102 2.63 -8.95 -12.84
CA PRO A 102 1.61 -8.58 -11.87
C PRO A 102 2.05 -8.91 -10.44
N TRP A 103 1.96 -7.92 -9.56
CA TRP A 103 2.07 -8.05 -8.10
C TRP A 103 0.68 -8.05 -7.49
N VAL A 104 0.35 -9.08 -6.74
CA VAL A 104 -1.00 -9.25 -6.21
C VAL A 104 -1.06 -8.85 -4.75
N CYS A 105 -1.96 -7.90 -4.45
CA CYS A 105 -2.36 -7.53 -3.09
C CYS A 105 -3.67 -8.24 -2.74
N LEU A 106 -3.77 -8.77 -1.51
CA LEU A 106 -4.94 -9.54 -1.07
C LEU A 106 -5.91 -8.69 -0.24
N HIS A 107 -5.42 -7.62 0.40
CA HIS A 107 -6.24 -6.69 1.18
C HIS A 107 -5.72 -5.26 1.02
N HIS A 108 -6.56 -4.41 0.43
CA HIS A 108 -6.31 -2.97 0.31
C HIS A 108 -7.52 -2.20 0.84
N PHE A 109 -7.62 -2.18 2.18
CA PHE A 109 -8.54 -1.39 3.02
C PHE A 109 -10.01 -1.84 3.04
N THR A 110 -10.51 -2.55 2.05
CA THR A 110 -11.91 -2.99 2.00
C THR A 110 -12.05 -4.46 2.35
N LEU A 111 -13.15 -4.82 3.00
CA LEU A 111 -13.43 -6.16 3.47
C LEU A 111 -14.75 -6.69 2.88
N PRO A 112 -14.90 -8.00 2.70
CA PRO A 112 -16.22 -8.58 2.52
C PRO A 112 -17.14 -8.19 3.70
N ARG A 113 -18.37 -7.77 3.40
CA ARG A 113 -19.35 -7.39 4.43
C ARG A 113 -19.50 -8.50 5.47
N TRP A 114 -19.62 -9.75 5.05
CA TRP A 114 -19.77 -10.87 5.96
C TRP A 114 -18.59 -11.03 6.93
N PHE A 115 -17.36 -10.71 6.47
CA PHE A 115 -16.17 -10.76 7.31
C PHE A 115 -16.14 -9.57 8.28
N ALA A 116 -16.51 -8.37 7.81
CA ALA A 116 -16.65 -7.18 8.65
C ALA A 116 -17.72 -7.41 9.73
N ASP A 117 -18.89 -7.96 9.38
CA ASP A 117 -20.00 -8.30 10.30
C ASP A 117 -19.59 -9.37 11.32
N ALA A 118 -18.68 -10.29 10.96
CA ALA A 118 -18.11 -11.27 11.88
C ALA A 118 -17.06 -10.67 12.84
N GLY A 119 -16.81 -9.36 12.77
CA GLY A 119 -15.85 -8.60 13.58
C GLY A 119 -14.52 -8.29 12.88
N GLY A 120 -14.38 -8.62 11.60
CA GLY A 120 -13.19 -8.31 10.80
C GLY A 120 -11.91 -8.81 11.46
N PHE A 121 -10.83 -8.03 11.38
CA PHE A 121 -9.57 -8.31 12.07
C PHE A 121 -9.58 -7.96 13.57
N LEU A 122 -10.65 -7.36 14.10
CA LEU A 122 -10.80 -7.15 15.54
C LEU A 122 -11.06 -8.48 16.27
N ALA A 123 -11.72 -9.44 15.61
CA ALA A 123 -11.93 -10.77 16.14
C ALA A 123 -10.74 -11.68 15.80
N GLU A 124 -9.86 -11.93 16.75
CA GLU A 124 -8.61 -12.70 16.59
C GLU A 124 -8.82 -14.05 15.85
N ARG A 125 -9.92 -14.77 16.16
CA ARG A 125 -10.25 -16.04 15.50
C ARG A 125 -10.36 -15.92 13.97
N ASN A 126 -10.76 -14.75 13.47
CA ASN A 126 -11.01 -14.53 12.04
C ASN A 126 -9.71 -14.57 11.23
N ARG A 127 -8.58 -14.17 11.82
CA ARG A 127 -7.25 -14.28 11.21
C ARG A 127 -6.90 -15.72 10.89
N GLY A 128 -7.01 -16.62 11.86
CA GLY A 128 -6.70 -18.04 11.67
C GLY A 128 -7.74 -18.79 10.82
N ALA A 129 -9.02 -18.42 10.91
CA ALA A 129 -10.09 -19.14 10.21
C ALA A 129 -10.34 -18.62 8.79
N PHE A 130 -10.69 -17.34 8.66
CA PHE A 130 -11.18 -16.80 7.39
C PHE A 130 -10.04 -16.21 6.52
N TRP A 131 -9.15 -15.44 7.15
CA TRP A 131 -8.03 -14.84 6.41
C TRP A 131 -7.07 -15.89 5.88
N THR A 132 -6.68 -16.87 6.70
CA THR A 132 -5.82 -17.98 6.26
C THR A 132 -6.42 -18.71 5.06
N ARG A 133 -7.71 -19.06 5.11
CA ARG A 133 -8.43 -19.71 4.00
C ARG A 133 -8.42 -18.85 2.73
N HIS A 134 -8.64 -17.54 2.87
CA HIS A 134 -8.56 -16.62 1.73
C HIS A 134 -7.17 -16.59 1.10
N VAL A 135 -6.12 -16.50 1.92
CA VAL A 135 -4.72 -16.53 1.44
C VAL A 135 -4.43 -17.82 0.66
N GLU A 136 -4.83 -18.97 1.21
CA GLU A 136 -4.66 -20.28 0.58
C GLU A 136 -5.41 -20.35 -0.76
N PHE A 137 -6.68 -19.93 -0.78
CA PHE A 137 -7.47 -19.87 -2.00
C PHE A 137 -6.83 -18.98 -3.08
N ILE A 138 -6.33 -17.79 -2.72
CA ILE A 138 -5.67 -16.88 -3.66
C ILE A 138 -4.38 -17.49 -4.19
N ALA A 139 -3.55 -18.10 -3.31
CA ALA A 139 -2.30 -18.75 -3.70
C ALA A 139 -2.54 -19.91 -4.68
N GLU A 140 -3.52 -20.76 -4.40
CA GLU A 140 -3.88 -21.90 -5.25
C GLU A 140 -4.47 -21.46 -6.60
N THR A 141 -5.31 -20.40 -6.58
CA THR A 141 -6.07 -19.97 -7.76
C THR A 141 -5.26 -19.11 -8.72
N PHE A 142 -4.34 -18.30 -8.23
CA PHE A 142 -3.64 -17.27 -8.99
C PHE A 142 -2.11 -17.34 -8.93
N GLY A 143 -1.56 -18.29 -8.19
CA GLY A 143 -0.12 -18.42 -7.98
C GLY A 143 0.67 -18.69 -9.26
N ASP A 144 0.06 -19.33 -10.26
CA ASP A 144 0.66 -19.56 -11.58
C ASP A 144 0.83 -18.27 -12.40
N LEU A 145 0.02 -17.26 -12.14
CA LEU A 145 0.01 -15.97 -12.85
C LEU A 145 0.72 -14.85 -12.10
N ALA A 146 0.70 -14.85 -10.76
CA ALA A 146 1.37 -13.84 -9.96
C ALA A 146 2.90 -13.87 -10.15
N ARG A 147 3.52 -12.70 -10.17
CA ARG A 147 4.98 -12.51 -10.25
C ARG A 147 5.54 -11.85 -8.99
N GLY A 148 4.68 -11.50 -8.07
CA GLY A 148 4.99 -11.02 -6.73
C GLY A 148 3.74 -10.89 -5.87
N TRP A 149 3.92 -10.86 -4.58
CA TRP A 149 2.85 -10.77 -3.60
C TRP A 149 3.07 -9.60 -2.64
N GLN A 150 1.98 -8.93 -2.30
CA GLN A 150 1.93 -7.92 -1.25
C GLN A 150 0.66 -8.15 -0.41
N PRO A 151 0.73 -8.96 0.66
CA PRO A 151 -0.46 -9.50 1.31
C PRO A 151 -1.47 -8.47 1.79
N VAL A 152 -1.00 -7.44 2.50
CA VAL A 152 -1.84 -6.39 3.08
C VAL A 152 -1.22 -5.03 2.84
N ASN A 153 -2.01 -4.09 2.34
CA ASN A 153 -1.60 -2.70 2.18
C ASN A 153 -1.68 -1.96 3.52
N GLU A 154 -0.59 -1.30 3.92
CA GLU A 154 -0.52 -0.32 5.02
C GLU A 154 -1.27 -0.72 6.30
N THR A 155 -0.88 -1.84 6.89
CA THR A 155 -1.51 -2.39 8.11
C THR A 155 -1.71 -1.37 9.23
N ASN A 156 -0.73 -0.51 9.43
CA ASN A 156 -0.72 0.54 10.44
C ASN A 156 -1.72 1.67 10.12
N TYR A 157 -1.83 2.07 8.84
CA TYR A 157 -2.77 3.11 8.42
C TYR A 157 -4.22 2.64 8.53
N TYR A 158 -4.54 1.44 8.05
CA TYR A 158 -5.89 0.90 8.13
C TYR A 158 -6.39 0.77 9.57
N ALA A 159 -5.56 0.22 10.46
CA ALA A 159 -5.93 0.08 11.87
C ALA A 159 -6.24 1.43 12.54
N PHE A 160 -5.51 2.49 12.17
CA PHE A 160 -5.77 3.84 12.64
C PHE A 160 -7.03 4.44 11.99
N ALA A 161 -7.12 4.42 10.66
CA ALA A 161 -8.19 5.09 9.93
C ALA A 161 -9.58 4.52 10.23
N ALA A 162 -9.68 3.19 10.38
CA ALA A 162 -10.93 2.48 10.62
C ALA A 162 -11.36 2.45 12.09
N TYR A 163 -10.40 2.36 13.03
CA TYR A 163 -10.70 2.13 14.45
C TYR A 163 -10.34 3.31 15.38
N ARG A 164 -9.73 4.36 14.84
CA ARG A 164 -9.38 5.58 15.61
C ARG A 164 -9.76 6.88 14.89
N GLY A 165 -9.71 6.87 13.55
CA GLY A 165 -9.91 8.05 12.71
C GLY A 165 -11.36 8.32 12.29
N ARG A 166 -12.30 7.38 12.48
CA ARG A 166 -13.73 7.46 12.08
C ARG A 166 -14.00 7.64 10.59
N GLY A 167 -12.98 7.77 9.76
CA GLY A 167 -13.14 8.05 8.33
C GLY A 167 -13.41 6.82 7.46
N TRP A 168 -13.19 5.63 8.00
CA TRP A 168 -13.24 4.37 7.28
C TRP A 168 -14.08 3.35 8.02
N PRO A 169 -14.74 2.39 7.34
CA PRO A 169 -15.51 1.37 8.03
C PRO A 169 -14.61 0.55 8.97
N PRO A 170 -15.08 0.20 10.17
CA PRO A 170 -16.41 0.42 10.74
C PRO A 170 -16.62 1.80 11.38
N GLY A 171 -15.67 2.74 11.29
CA GLY A 171 -15.81 4.12 11.78
C GLY A 171 -15.69 4.27 13.28
N HIS A 172 -14.93 3.42 13.94
CA HIS A 172 -14.75 3.47 15.39
C HIS A 172 -13.76 4.58 15.81
N ASP A 173 -13.86 5.00 17.06
CA ASP A 173 -12.88 5.85 17.75
C ASP A 173 -12.51 5.19 19.07
N ASN A 174 -11.73 4.10 18.99
CA ASN A 174 -11.34 3.29 20.12
C ASN A 174 -9.88 2.89 20.01
N ALA A 175 -9.03 3.42 20.89
CA ALA A 175 -7.60 3.16 20.87
C ALA A 175 -7.24 1.69 21.15
N ALA A 176 -8.01 1.00 22.00
CA ALA A 176 -7.77 -0.41 22.32
C ALA A 176 -8.12 -1.31 21.10
N GLU A 177 -9.22 -1.03 20.41
CA GLU A 177 -9.57 -1.75 19.17
C GLU A 177 -8.56 -1.48 18.07
N SER A 178 -8.11 -0.23 17.89
CA SER A 178 -7.06 0.11 16.92
C SER A 178 -5.76 -0.64 17.21
N ALA A 179 -5.35 -0.75 18.46
CA ALA A 179 -4.17 -1.52 18.87
C ALA A 179 -4.37 -3.02 18.58
N GLN A 180 -5.54 -3.57 18.92
CA GLN A 180 -5.88 -4.97 18.65
C GLN A 180 -5.85 -5.28 17.16
N VAL A 181 -6.49 -4.46 16.32
CA VAL A 181 -6.51 -4.62 14.86
C VAL A 181 -5.11 -4.46 14.28
N SER A 182 -4.31 -3.52 14.79
CA SER A 182 -2.90 -3.38 14.38
C SER A 182 -2.11 -4.67 14.64
N ARG A 183 -2.26 -5.29 15.82
CA ARG A 183 -1.62 -6.58 16.16
C ARG A 183 -2.06 -7.68 15.18
N GLU A 184 -3.37 -7.83 14.98
CA GLU A 184 -3.91 -8.90 14.14
C GLU A 184 -3.50 -8.74 12.66
N LEU A 185 -3.46 -7.51 12.14
CA LEU A 185 -3.02 -7.24 10.76
C LEU A 185 -1.52 -7.49 10.56
N GLN A 186 -0.66 -7.14 11.53
CA GLN A 186 0.76 -7.44 11.44
C GLN A 186 0.99 -8.95 11.39
N LEU A 187 0.31 -9.72 12.26
CA LEU A 187 0.37 -11.18 12.25
C LEU A 187 -0.22 -11.76 10.96
N ALA A 188 -1.39 -11.29 10.54
CA ALA A 188 -2.05 -11.73 9.31
C ALA A 188 -1.16 -11.54 8.07
N THR A 189 -0.46 -10.41 8.01
CA THR A 189 0.43 -10.07 6.89
C THR A 189 1.66 -10.98 6.86
N ALA A 190 2.32 -11.18 8.00
CA ALA A 190 3.50 -12.03 8.09
C ALA A 190 3.17 -13.52 7.88
N GLU A 191 2.06 -14.01 8.44
CA GLU A 191 1.58 -15.38 8.22
C GLU A 191 1.19 -15.63 6.75
N ALA A 192 0.55 -14.65 6.10
CA ALA A 192 0.25 -14.72 4.68
C ALA A 192 1.53 -14.74 3.84
N ALA A 193 2.53 -13.92 4.19
CA ALA A 193 3.81 -13.90 3.49
C ALA A 193 4.50 -15.26 3.51
N VAL A 194 4.56 -15.92 4.68
CA VAL A 194 5.15 -17.27 4.81
C VAL A 194 4.44 -18.29 3.90
N ARG A 195 3.11 -18.22 3.76
CA ARG A 195 2.33 -19.10 2.88
C ARG A 195 2.56 -18.78 1.40
N LEU A 196 2.50 -17.52 1.03
CA LEU A 196 2.62 -17.06 -0.36
C LEU A 196 4.01 -17.31 -0.94
N ARG A 197 5.08 -17.30 -0.13
CA ARG A 197 6.42 -17.68 -0.58
C ARG A 197 6.49 -19.10 -1.13
N GLN A 198 5.59 -19.99 -0.73
CA GLN A 198 5.52 -21.36 -1.24
C GLN A 198 5.12 -21.44 -2.72
N THR A 199 4.55 -20.36 -3.28
CA THR A 199 4.26 -20.26 -4.72
C THR A 199 5.51 -20.06 -5.59
N GLY A 200 6.64 -19.70 -4.97
CA GLY A 200 7.90 -19.39 -5.65
C GLY A 200 8.04 -17.94 -6.12
N ALA A 201 6.97 -17.13 -6.06
CA ALA A 201 7.04 -15.70 -6.34
C ALA A 201 7.48 -14.90 -5.10
N PRO A 202 8.26 -13.82 -5.26
CA PRO A 202 8.71 -13.01 -4.13
C PRO A 202 7.55 -12.34 -3.40
N VAL A 203 7.72 -12.15 -2.08
CA VAL A 203 6.74 -11.48 -1.23
C VAL A 203 7.36 -10.22 -0.64
N ALA A 204 6.69 -9.07 -0.84
CA ALA A 204 7.04 -7.81 -0.21
C ALA A 204 5.96 -7.36 0.78
N SER A 205 6.37 -6.71 1.86
CA SER A 205 5.43 -5.94 2.69
C SER A 205 4.96 -4.67 1.97
N ILE A 206 3.96 -3.98 2.52
CA ILE A 206 3.67 -2.57 2.23
C ILE A 206 3.38 -1.89 3.57
N PHE A 207 4.40 -1.34 4.18
CA PHE A 207 4.23 -0.54 5.40
C PHE A 207 4.06 0.94 5.05
N GLY A 208 3.07 1.61 5.63
CA GLY A 208 2.96 3.07 5.51
C GLY A 208 4.05 3.74 6.34
N LEU A 209 5.13 4.20 5.74
CA LEU A 209 6.26 4.77 6.44
C LEU A 209 6.42 6.26 6.17
N SER A 210 6.54 7.03 7.25
CA SER A 210 6.87 8.46 7.22
C SER A 210 8.01 8.74 8.18
N ALA A 211 8.91 9.63 7.83
CA ALA A 211 9.77 10.25 8.82
C ALA A 211 8.89 11.10 9.77
N ILE A 212 9.24 11.13 11.05
CA ILE A 212 8.48 11.83 12.09
C ILE A 212 9.39 12.86 12.74
N GLU A 213 9.00 14.13 12.68
CA GLU A 213 9.79 15.26 13.12
C GLU A 213 9.08 15.99 14.26
N ALA A 214 9.66 15.94 15.46
CA ALA A 214 9.21 16.75 16.58
C ALA A 214 9.66 18.21 16.38
N LEU A 215 8.69 19.14 16.31
CA LEU A 215 8.93 20.56 16.04
C LEU A 215 8.94 21.44 17.30
N ASP A 216 8.73 20.84 18.47
CA ASP A 216 8.87 21.44 19.79
C ASP A 216 9.12 20.36 20.85
N ASP A 217 9.62 20.76 22.02
CA ASP A 217 9.97 19.86 23.14
C ASP A 217 8.80 19.61 24.11
N SER A 218 7.56 19.94 23.73
CA SER A 218 6.42 19.76 24.63
C SER A 218 6.18 18.27 24.92
N PRO A 219 5.78 17.88 26.15
CA PRO A 219 5.47 16.51 26.48
C PRO A 219 4.37 15.88 25.61
N ARG A 220 3.51 16.69 24.99
CA ARG A 220 2.47 16.22 24.06
C ARG A 220 3.08 15.84 22.72
N THR A 221 4.02 16.66 22.21
CA THR A 221 4.76 16.39 20.97
C THR A 221 5.59 15.14 21.10
N THR A 222 6.38 15.00 22.18
CA THR A 222 7.19 13.80 22.44
C THR A 222 6.33 12.54 22.48
N ARG A 223 5.23 12.54 23.27
CA ARG A 223 4.34 11.36 23.37
C ARG A 223 3.73 10.95 22.05
N LEU A 224 3.30 11.92 21.21
CA LEU A 224 2.73 11.59 19.90
C LEU A 224 3.80 11.09 18.94
N ALA A 225 5.01 11.67 18.97
CA ALA A 225 6.13 11.21 18.16
C ALA A 225 6.51 9.76 18.51
N ASP A 226 6.61 9.44 19.79
CA ASP A 226 6.92 8.09 20.27
C ASP A 226 5.85 7.09 19.84
N LEU A 227 4.56 7.43 20.02
CA LEU A 227 3.45 6.57 19.60
C LEU A 227 3.49 6.29 18.09
N LEU A 228 3.68 7.34 17.26
CA LEU A 228 3.75 7.17 15.81
C LEU A 228 4.99 6.36 15.40
N ASN A 229 6.12 6.53 16.10
CA ASN A 229 7.30 5.71 15.88
C ASN A 229 7.06 4.24 16.23
N ASP A 230 6.36 3.96 17.33
CA ASP A 230 6.05 2.59 17.72
C ASP A 230 5.11 1.92 16.71
N VAL A 231 4.04 2.61 16.30
CA VAL A 231 3.03 2.04 15.41
C VAL A 231 3.54 1.92 13.97
N ASN A 232 4.19 2.96 13.44
CA ASN A 232 4.60 2.97 12.03
C ASN A 232 5.92 2.23 11.78
N TRP A 233 6.85 2.28 12.74
CA TRP A 233 8.20 1.77 12.52
C TRP A 233 8.48 0.47 13.25
N ARG A 234 8.14 0.37 14.54
CA ARG A 234 8.59 -0.78 15.32
C ARG A 234 7.74 -2.03 15.09
N ALA A 235 6.42 -1.91 15.13
CA ALA A 235 5.53 -3.07 15.14
C ALA A 235 5.85 -4.09 14.02
N GLY A 236 5.73 -3.70 12.76
CA GLY A 236 5.96 -4.61 11.63
C GLY A 236 7.42 -4.96 11.41
N LEU A 237 8.34 -3.97 11.56
CA LEU A 237 9.76 -4.19 11.29
C LEU A 237 10.45 -5.03 12.37
N GLU A 238 10.07 -4.92 13.66
CA GLU A 238 10.58 -5.80 14.71
C GLU A 238 10.03 -7.22 14.59
N LEU A 239 8.77 -7.37 14.19
CA LEU A 239 8.20 -8.69 13.89
C LEU A 239 8.98 -9.36 12.76
N PHE A 240 9.28 -8.64 11.68
CA PHE A 240 10.10 -9.15 10.58
C PHE A 240 11.54 -9.47 11.01
N ARG A 241 12.18 -8.59 11.78
CA ARG A 241 13.59 -8.75 12.17
C ARG A 241 13.79 -9.85 13.21
N ASP A 242 12.98 -9.83 14.26
CA ASP A 242 13.23 -10.58 15.50
C ASP A 242 12.11 -11.60 15.83
N GLY A 243 11.00 -11.59 15.09
CA GLY A 243 9.83 -12.38 15.45
C GLY A 243 9.10 -11.84 16.69
N VAL A 244 9.28 -10.57 17.02
CA VAL A 244 8.70 -9.96 18.23
C VAL A 244 7.81 -8.77 17.83
N LEU A 245 6.53 -8.87 18.16
CA LEU A 245 5.55 -7.84 17.88
C LEU A 245 5.22 -7.04 19.14
N ARG A 246 5.49 -5.74 19.11
CA ARG A 246 5.16 -4.78 20.14
C ARG A 246 4.16 -3.77 19.60
N VAL A 247 2.95 -3.80 20.14
CA VAL A 247 1.92 -2.80 19.85
C VAL A 247 1.60 -2.04 21.14
N PRO A 248 1.67 -0.71 21.14
CA PRO A 248 1.39 0.09 22.34
C PRO A 248 0.04 -0.26 22.96
N GLY A 249 0.02 -0.53 24.26
CA GLY A 249 -1.18 -0.90 25.01
C GLY A 249 -1.53 -2.39 25.02
N LEU A 250 -0.75 -3.24 24.34
CA LEU A 250 -0.93 -4.68 24.34
C LEU A 250 0.30 -5.40 24.91
N GLU A 251 0.11 -6.65 25.34
CA GLU A 251 1.21 -7.55 25.69
C GLU A 251 2.07 -7.86 24.45
N VAL A 252 3.37 -8.07 24.69
CA VAL A 252 4.32 -8.46 23.65
C VAL A 252 3.94 -9.84 23.12
N THR A 253 3.92 -9.97 21.80
CA THR A 253 3.64 -11.24 21.12
C THR A 253 4.94 -11.76 20.50
N GLU A 254 5.35 -12.96 20.86
CA GLU A 254 6.55 -13.63 20.33
C GLU A 254 6.13 -14.64 19.26
N ARG A 255 6.64 -14.47 18.05
CA ARG A 255 6.41 -15.30 16.86
C ARG A 255 7.72 -15.43 16.07
N PRO A 256 8.72 -16.15 16.64
CA PRO A 256 10.02 -16.32 15.97
C PRO A 256 9.91 -17.01 14.60
N ASP A 257 8.83 -17.77 14.37
CA ASP A 257 8.50 -18.39 13.08
C ASP A 257 8.14 -17.37 11.97
N LEU A 258 7.87 -16.12 12.33
CA LEU A 258 7.57 -15.05 11.39
C LEU A 258 8.77 -14.12 11.11
N ALA A 259 9.90 -14.32 11.78
CA ALA A 259 11.12 -13.60 11.45
C ALA A 259 11.54 -13.91 9.99
N GLY A 260 11.91 -12.88 9.23
CA GLY A 260 12.29 -13.04 7.82
C GLY A 260 11.15 -13.45 6.89
N SER A 261 9.89 -13.17 7.25
CA SER A 261 8.70 -13.57 6.47
C SER A 261 8.60 -12.96 5.08
N PHE A 262 9.27 -11.84 4.80
CA PHE A 262 9.29 -11.16 3.50
C PHE A 262 10.62 -11.31 2.77
N ASP A 263 10.59 -11.33 1.44
CA ASP A 263 11.80 -11.28 0.59
C ASP A 263 12.28 -9.85 0.38
N LEU A 264 11.34 -8.87 0.42
CA LEU A 264 11.63 -7.44 0.37
C LEU A 264 10.80 -6.70 1.43
N ILE A 265 11.39 -5.70 2.05
CA ILE A 265 10.62 -4.73 2.82
C ILE A 265 10.10 -3.66 1.89
N GLY A 266 8.83 -3.81 1.51
CA GLY A 266 8.09 -2.83 0.75
C GLY A 266 7.44 -1.81 1.68
N PHE A 267 7.38 -0.55 1.21
CA PHE A 267 6.74 0.53 1.94
C PHE A 267 6.15 1.58 0.98
N SER A 268 5.10 2.25 1.44
CA SER A 268 4.56 3.46 0.82
C SER A 268 5.16 4.70 1.48
N PHE A 269 5.50 5.70 0.66
CA PHE A 269 5.98 7.00 1.12
C PHE A 269 5.28 8.13 0.38
N TYR A 270 4.62 9.01 1.13
CA TYR A 270 3.95 10.19 0.60
C TYR A 270 4.44 11.49 1.24
N SER A 271 4.82 11.44 2.53
CA SER A 271 5.24 12.64 3.25
C SER A 271 6.08 12.32 4.49
N THR A 272 6.73 13.35 5.00
CA THR A 272 7.21 13.42 6.39
C THR A 272 6.16 14.08 7.25
N VAL A 273 5.99 13.62 8.49
CA VAL A 273 5.03 14.14 9.44
C VAL A 273 5.72 15.02 10.46
N GLY A 274 5.37 16.31 10.49
CA GLY A 274 5.75 17.20 11.60
C GLY A 274 4.80 17.04 12.77
N ILE A 275 5.30 17.18 14.00
CA ILE A 275 4.48 17.21 15.20
C ILE A 275 4.76 18.48 15.98
N ARG A 276 3.70 19.26 16.23
CA ARG A 276 3.76 20.51 17.00
C ARG A 276 2.61 20.57 17.99
N GLN A 277 2.93 20.79 19.25
CA GLN A 277 1.97 20.85 20.37
C GLN A 277 1.02 19.64 20.43
N GLY A 278 1.55 18.44 20.11
CA GLY A 278 0.80 17.20 20.10
C GLY A 278 -0.20 17.05 18.94
N ARG A 279 0.04 17.74 17.82
CA ARG A 279 -0.76 17.62 16.59
C ARG A 279 0.15 17.34 15.40
N MET A 280 -0.31 16.49 14.48
CA MET A 280 0.33 16.31 13.20
C MET A 280 0.16 17.57 12.34
N VAL A 281 1.24 17.99 11.68
CA VAL A 281 1.27 19.15 10.78
C VAL A 281 2.08 18.80 9.52
N PRO A 282 1.84 19.46 8.39
CA PRO A 282 2.68 19.30 7.20
C PRO A 282 4.15 19.59 7.49
N TYR A 283 5.04 18.85 6.84
CA TYR A 283 6.48 19.04 6.98
C TYR A 283 7.18 18.95 5.60
N PRO A 284 8.21 19.78 5.33
CA PRO A 284 8.66 20.93 6.13
C PRO A 284 7.59 22.04 6.24
N PRO A 285 7.69 22.94 7.22
CA PRO A 285 6.65 23.97 7.45
C PRO A 285 6.43 24.93 6.26
N ASP A 286 7.43 25.07 5.40
CA ASP A 286 7.43 25.94 4.21
C ASP A 286 7.18 25.20 2.90
N ALA A 287 7.02 23.85 2.95
CA ALA A 287 6.73 23.06 1.76
C ALA A 287 5.29 23.34 1.25
N PRO A 288 5.07 23.25 -0.07
CA PRO A 288 3.71 23.19 -0.60
C PRO A 288 2.92 22.04 0.04
N VAL A 289 1.63 22.27 0.28
CA VAL A 289 0.75 21.27 0.89
C VAL A 289 -0.13 20.65 -0.19
N SER A 290 -0.21 19.31 -0.20
CA SER A 290 -1.06 18.56 -1.11
C SER A 290 -2.55 18.72 -0.79
N PRO A 291 -3.48 18.42 -1.72
CA PRO A 291 -4.91 18.37 -1.42
C PRO A 291 -5.28 17.44 -0.26
N LEU A 292 -4.42 16.45 0.04
CA LEU A 292 -4.60 15.52 1.17
C LEU A 292 -4.03 16.06 2.50
N GLY A 293 -3.53 17.28 2.53
CA GLY A 293 -3.10 17.96 3.76
C GLY A 293 -1.68 17.65 4.24
N TYR A 294 -0.84 17.00 3.45
CA TYR A 294 0.56 16.74 3.80
C TYR A 294 1.56 17.55 2.95
N GLY A 295 2.74 17.79 3.49
CA GLY A 295 3.80 18.54 2.80
C GLY A 295 4.38 17.77 1.61
N ILE A 296 4.53 18.43 0.47
CA ILE A 296 5.14 17.88 -0.74
C ILE A 296 6.66 18.04 -0.63
N TRP A 297 7.34 16.98 -0.20
CA TRP A 297 8.78 17.01 0.05
C TRP A 297 9.44 15.66 -0.21
N ALA A 298 10.04 15.51 -1.40
CA ALA A 298 10.64 14.26 -1.85
C ALA A 298 11.87 13.82 -1.03
N ASP A 299 12.62 14.77 -0.44
CA ASP A 299 13.82 14.44 0.35
C ASP A 299 13.50 13.65 1.62
N GLY A 300 12.25 13.71 2.10
CA GLY A 300 11.80 12.88 3.20
C GLY A 300 11.94 11.38 2.95
N LEU A 301 11.87 10.95 1.69
CA LEU A 301 12.11 9.56 1.30
C LEU A 301 13.53 9.09 1.69
N GLY A 302 14.52 9.97 1.57
CA GLY A 302 15.90 9.64 1.98
C GLY A 302 16.01 9.32 3.47
N ARG A 303 15.27 10.05 4.33
CA ARG A 303 15.23 9.76 5.77
C ARG A 303 14.63 8.41 6.07
N VAL A 304 13.58 8.02 5.31
CA VAL A 304 12.94 6.71 5.44
C VAL A 304 13.91 5.60 5.02
N LEU A 305 14.58 5.75 3.87
CA LEU A 305 15.55 4.77 3.37
C LEU A 305 16.74 4.60 4.33
N ASP A 306 17.31 5.71 4.83
CA ASP A 306 18.42 5.67 5.78
C ASP A 306 18.02 4.98 7.10
N ARG A 307 16.81 5.26 7.62
CA ARG A 307 16.29 4.61 8.83
C ARG A 307 16.01 3.13 8.62
N LEU A 308 15.43 2.74 7.48
CA LEU A 308 15.23 1.32 7.15
C LEU A 308 16.56 0.58 7.12
N ASN A 309 17.57 1.15 6.46
CA ASN A 309 18.90 0.55 6.40
C ASN A 309 19.58 0.45 7.79
N GLN A 310 19.32 1.38 8.69
CA GLN A 310 19.80 1.31 10.09
C GLN A 310 19.09 0.21 10.88
N MET A 311 17.77 0.06 10.72
CA MET A 311 16.97 -0.95 11.44
C MET A 311 17.14 -2.36 10.88
N LEU A 312 17.36 -2.49 9.57
CA LEU A 312 17.39 -3.73 8.80
C LEU A 312 18.57 -3.70 7.80
N PRO A 313 19.81 -3.72 8.27
CA PRO A 313 20.99 -3.61 7.38
C PRO A 313 21.03 -4.72 6.33
N GLY A 314 21.24 -4.35 5.06
CA GLY A 314 21.37 -5.29 3.94
C GLY A 314 20.07 -5.96 3.50
N THR A 315 18.92 -5.59 4.07
CA THR A 315 17.62 -6.10 3.64
C THR A 315 17.20 -5.43 2.33
N PRO A 316 16.76 -6.21 1.31
CA PRO A 316 16.24 -5.63 0.08
C PRO A 316 14.98 -4.78 0.32
N LEU A 317 14.94 -3.57 -0.26
CA LEU A 317 13.85 -2.61 -0.11
C LEU A 317 13.09 -2.42 -1.43
N LEU A 318 11.77 -2.24 -1.33
CA LEU A 318 10.91 -1.84 -2.43
C LEU A 318 10.15 -0.57 -2.03
N VAL A 319 10.33 0.51 -2.79
CA VAL A 319 9.42 1.67 -2.68
C VAL A 319 8.12 1.28 -3.37
N ALA A 320 7.19 0.68 -2.59
CA ALA A 320 5.98 0.04 -3.10
C ALA A 320 4.88 1.03 -3.49
N GLU A 321 4.95 2.26 -2.95
CA GLU A 321 4.14 3.39 -3.39
C GLU A 321 4.93 4.68 -3.24
N TYR A 322 4.96 5.48 -4.30
CA TYR A 322 5.56 6.81 -4.33
C TYR A 322 4.81 7.72 -5.31
N GLY A 323 4.31 8.85 -4.85
CA GLY A 323 3.59 9.80 -5.68
C GLY A 323 3.05 10.96 -4.88
N ILE A 324 2.42 11.91 -5.58
CA ILE A 324 1.66 13.00 -4.96
C ILE A 324 0.31 13.21 -5.64
N GLY A 325 -0.70 13.54 -4.85
CA GLY A 325 -1.98 14.02 -5.35
C GLY A 325 -1.86 15.49 -5.73
N THR A 326 -1.94 15.79 -7.03
CA THR A 326 -1.91 17.18 -7.54
C THR A 326 -2.53 17.25 -8.92
N SER A 327 -3.19 18.38 -9.23
CA SER A 327 -3.62 18.74 -10.59
C SER A 327 -2.50 19.38 -11.41
N ASP A 328 -1.41 19.82 -10.78
CA ASP A 328 -0.24 20.38 -11.45
C ASP A 328 0.75 19.27 -11.82
N ASP A 329 0.76 18.89 -13.11
CA ASP A 329 1.63 17.84 -13.60
C ASP A 329 3.12 18.23 -13.59
N SER A 330 3.46 19.52 -13.63
CA SER A 330 4.84 19.99 -13.49
C SER A 330 5.38 19.74 -12.08
N GLN A 331 4.54 19.95 -11.07
CA GLN A 331 4.86 19.63 -9.68
C GLN A 331 5.05 18.12 -9.47
N ARG A 332 4.18 17.29 -10.11
CA ARG A 332 4.34 15.82 -10.09
C ARG A 332 5.65 15.41 -10.72
N GLY A 333 6.00 15.96 -11.90
CA GLY A 333 7.26 15.70 -12.58
C GLY A 333 8.47 16.03 -11.71
N ALA A 334 8.50 17.23 -11.13
CA ALA A 334 9.58 17.66 -10.23
C ALA A 334 9.71 16.76 -8.98
N TYR A 335 8.58 16.35 -8.39
CA TYR A 335 8.56 15.43 -7.24
C TYR A 335 9.13 14.05 -7.61
N LEU A 336 8.77 13.52 -8.77
CA LEU A 336 9.30 12.26 -9.29
C LEU A 336 10.80 12.35 -9.56
N GLU A 337 11.29 13.39 -10.26
CA GLU A 337 12.71 13.57 -10.53
C GLU A 337 13.54 13.66 -9.25
N ARG A 338 13.05 14.41 -8.26
CA ARG A 338 13.75 14.51 -6.98
C ARG A 338 13.74 13.19 -6.21
N GLY A 339 12.63 12.46 -6.18
CA GLY A 339 12.55 11.15 -5.53
C GLY A 339 13.48 10.11 -6.16
N LEU A 340 13.55 10.09 -7.48
CA LEU A 340 14.50 9.23 -8.21
C LEU A 340 15.95 9.55 -7.89
N GLN A 341 16.30 10.84 -7.78
CA GLN A 341 17.64 11.24 -7.34
C GLN A 341 17.93 10.76 -5.92
N VAL A 342 16.96 10.90 -4.99
CA VAL A 342 17.08 10.43 -3.60
C VAL A 342 17.33 8.91 -3.56
N ILE A 343 16.61 8.14 -4.34
CA ILE A 343 16.78 6.67 -4.42
C ILE A 343 18.15 6.33 -5.01
N SER A 344 18.54 6.98 -6.11
CA SER A 344 19.85 6.78 -6.75
C SER A 344 21.02 7.09 -5.79
N ASP A 345 20.90 8.15 -5.00
CA ASP A 345 21.89 8.51 -3.98
C ASP A 345 21.93 7.48 -2.84
N ALA A 346 20.77 6.94 -2.43
CA ALA A 346 20.69 5.89 -1.42
C ALA A 346 21.36 4.59 -1.90
N ILE A 347 21.10 4.19 -3.14
CA ILE A 347 21.78 3.05 -3.79
C ILE A 347 23.30 3.26 -3.85
N ALA A 348 23.74 4.46 -4.21
CA ALA A 348 25.19 4.80 -4.25
C ALA A 348 25.84 4.71 -2.86
N ARG A 349 25.08 4.91 -1.78
CA ARG A 349 25.56 4.69 -0.39
C ARG A 349 25.48 3.23 0.06
N GLY A 350 25.02 2.31 -0.78
CA GLY A 350 24.98 0.89 -0.50
C GLY A 350 23.64 0.39 0.07
N ILE A 351 22.57 1.18 0.04
CA ILE A 351 21.24 0.73 0.42
C ILE A 351 20.65 -0.10 -0.72
N ASP A 352 20.17 -1.30 -0.41
CA ASP A 352 19.69 -2.26 -1.41
C ASP A 352 18.23 -1.95 -1.82
N VAL A 353 18.02 -0.89 -2.62
CA VAL A 353 16.70 -0.56 -3.17
C VAL A 353 16.51 -1.27 -4.50
N ARG A 354 15.53 -2.16 -4.58
CA ARG A 354 15.27 -3.05 -5.72
C ARG A 354 14.21 -2.54 -6.69
N GLY A 355 13.42 -1.52 -6.35
CA GLY A 355 12.39 -1.02 -7.23
C GLY A 355 11.63 0.18 -6.70
N LEU A 356 10.87 0.78 -7.61
CA LEU A 356 9.93 1.86 -7.35
C LEU A 356 8.61 1.59 -8.08
N PHE A 357 7.51 1.58 -7.36
CA PHE A 357 6.16 1.57 -7.92
C PHE A 357 5.50 2.93 -7.69
N HIS A 358 5.14 3.59 -8.77
CA HIS A 358 4.45 4.87 -8.69
C HIS A 358 2.99 4.67 -8.26
N TRP A 359 2.51 5.44 -7.32
CA TRP A 359 1.11 5.57 -7.00
C TRP A 359 0.54 6.78 -7.72
N THR A 360 -0.28 6.61 -8.73
CA THR A 360 -0.87 5.37 -9.30
C THR A 360 -0.72 5.38 -10.83
N ALA A 361 -1.07 4.30 -11.50
CA ALA A 361 -0.98 4.20 -12.97
C ALA A 361 -1.91 5.21 -13.65
N VAL A 362 -3.21 5.08 -13.43
CA VAL A 362 -4.28 5.91 -13.99
C VAL A 362 -4.99 6.61 -12.83
N ASP A 363 -5.38 7.87 -12.98
CA ASP A 363 -6.18 8.56 -11.97
C ASP A 363 -7.35 7.69 -11.52
N ASN A 364 -7.54 7.59 -10.22
CA ASN A 364 -8.48 6.68 -9.61
C ASN A 364 -9.41 7.38 -8.61
N TYR A 365 -10.30 6.64 -8.02
CA TYR A 365 -11.11 7.06 -6.90
C TYR A 365 -10.23 7.19 -5.64
N GLU A 366 -10.21 8.38 -5.01
CA GLU A 366 -9.37 8.66 -3.84
C GLU A 366 -10.23 8.70 -2.56
N TRP A 367 -10.88 7.61 -2.28
CA TRP A 367 -11.61 7.34 -1.03
C TRP A 367 -12.58 8.47 -0.65
N LEU A 368 -12.30 9.20 0.47
CA LEU A 368 -13.12 10.32 0.96
C LEU A 368 -13.08 11.56 0.06
N HIS A 369 -12.15 11.61 -0.88
CA HIS A 369 -12.00 12.72 -1.84
C HIS A 369 -12.60 12.40 -3.22
N GLY A 370 -13.18 11.21 -3.41
CA GLY A 370 -13.75 10.84 -4.69
C GLY A 370 -12.72 10.93 -5.83
N TYR A 371 -13.01 11.71 -6.85
CA TYR A 371 -12.14 11.92 -8.01
C TYR A 371 -11.45 13.28 -8.04
N ASP A 372 -11.48 14.04 -6.94
CA ASP A 372 -10.93 15.39 -6.88
C ASP A 372 -9.40 15.41 -6.76
N VAL A 373 -8.78 14.30 -6.37
CA VAL A 373 -7.33 14.18 -6.20
C VAL A 373 -6.73 13.28 -7.27
N GLN A 374 -5.74 13.80 -7.99
CA GLN A 374 -5.12 13.13 -9.13
C GLN A 374 -3.71 12.66 -8.79
N PHE A 375 -3.46 11.36 -8.89
CA PHE A 375 -2.15 10.73 -8.67
C PHE A 375 -1.54 10.14 -9.95
N GLY A 376 -2.38 9.89 -10.97
CA GLY A 376 -2.03 9.10 -12.15
C GLY A 376 -0.91 9.69 -13.00
N LEU A 377 -0.08 8.82 -13.54
CA LEU A 377 0.77 9.12 -14.70
C LEU A 377 -0.05 9.26 -15.99
N ILE A 378 -1.25 8.70 -15.97
CA ILE A 378 -2.21 8.65 -17.05
C ILE A 378 -3.53 9.18 -16.50
N ASP A 379 -4.23 10.01 -17.25
CA ASP A 379 -5.56 10.48 -16.84
C ASP A 379 -6.65 9.42 -17.10
N ARG A 380 -7.89 9.68 -16.66
CA ARG A 380 -9.00 8.73 -16.84
C ARG A 380 -9.41 8.51 -18.31
N ASP A 381 -9.07 9.44 -19.19
CA ASP A 381 -9.28 9.32 -20.65
C ASP A 381 -8.15 8.53 -21.33
N ARG A 382 -7.12 8.13 -20.58
CA ARG A 382 -5.91 7.41 -21.01
C ARG A 382 -4.92 8.28 -21.78
N ASN A 383 -4.92 9.59 -21.51
CA ASN A 383 -3.84 10.45 -21.98
C ASN A 383 -2.63 10.33 -21.04
N ILE A 384 -1.47 10.02 -21.61
CA ILE A 384 -0.22 9.96 -20.86
C ILE A 384 0.23 11.39 -20.50
N ARG A 385 0.44 11.66 -19.22
CA ARG A 385 0.91 12.96 -18.75
C ARG A 385 2.41 13.16 -19.03
N PRO A 386 2.87 14.41 -19.19
CA PRO A 386 4.29 14.74 -19.30
C PRO A 386 5.15 14.18 -18.18
N SER A 387 4.66 14.16 -16.92
CA SER A 387 5.35 13.60 -15.76
C SER A 387 5.69 12.11 -15.90
N ALA A 388 4.91 11.34 -16.65
CA ALA A 388 5.20 9.93 -16.93
C ALA A 388 6.51 9.73 -17.68
N ARG A 389 6.95 10.74 -18.47
CA ARG A 389 8.21 10.71 -19.20
C ARG A 389 9.44 10.70 -18.30
N VAL A 390 9.28 11.17 -17.03
CA VAL A 390 10.34 11.08 -16.02
C VAL A 390 10.69 9.63 -15.76
N LEU A 391 9.68 8.79 -15.47
CA LEU A 391 9.91 7.35 -15.25
C LEU A 391 10.31 6.63 -16.54
N GLN A 392 9.71 6.98 -17.68
CA GLN A 392 10.06 6.38 -18.97
C GLN A 392 11.54 6.53 -19.33
N ARG A 393 12.14 7.71 -19.08
CA ARG A 393 13.58 7.94 -19.35
C ARG A 393 14.46 7.02 -18.51
N GLU A 394 14.10 6.78 -17.26
CA GLU A 394 14.91 5.97 -16.35
C GLU A 394 14.69 4.47 -16.54
N ALA A 395 13.46 4.05 -16.90
CA ALA A 395 13.10 2.66 -17.11
C ALA A 395 13.54 2.11 -18.48
N GLY A 396 13.79 2.97 -19.47
CA GLY A 396 14.18 2.59 -20.82
C GLY A 396 15.69 2.68 -21.11
N GLY A 397 16.52 2.99 -20.09
CA GLY A 397 17.97 3.18 -20.21
C GLY A 397 18.80 1.91 -20.07
#